data_6acbbaed9b1ea423e942c5a8b7248046
#
_entry.id   6acbbaed9b1ea423e942c5a8b7248046
#
_cell.length_a   1.000
_cell.length_b   1.000
_cell.length_c   1.000
_cell.angle_alpha   90.00
_cell.angle_beta   90.00
_cell.angle_gamma   90.00
#
_symmetry.space_group_name_H-M   'P 1'
#
loop_
_entity.id
_entity.type
_entity.pdbx_description
1 polymer ?
#
loop_
_entity_poly.entity_id
_entity_poly.type
_entity_poly.pdbx_seq_one_letter_code
_entity_poly.pdbx_strand_id
1 'polypeptide(L)'
;MSAIIEQKCDCCGGAVEFNPATGKLKCPYCDTEKDIVNTPSASENEAHEDGWSAKGNEWAEGEADGVCIYTCNSCGGEIVAEKVTGAASCPYCGNQIVVKGQFSGMLKPDIISPIKLDKKAAKAALKKHITSKRFVPKAFVSENRLDDIKGIYVPYWLYTCDTSVAAGFSAQKVRRWSDDENNYTETSYFNVHRSGFISFDNIPVDGSAKMPDDLMESIEPFDLSGAEEFNMAYLAGYLADKYDTDADAGIPRVNERIKQSAEDAFKETVKGYDRVDTENVGVNILNGTYKYALCPVWLLNTSWKGEKFTFAMNGQTGKFVGNIPTDKKAVTIASLLLGSGLSTVIYGLLRIWLMLQGG
;
A
#
# COMPACT_ATOMS: atom_id res chain seq x y z
N MET A 1 38.45 3.79 13.42
CA MET A 1 38.45 3.20 12.04
C MET A 1 37.16 2.48 11.90
N SER A 2 36.15 3.17 11.41
CA SER A 2 34.81 2.61 11.18
C SER A 2 34.88 1.72 9.95
N ALA A 3 34.52 0.46 10.12
CA ALA A 3 34.46 -0.47 9.01
C ALA A 3 33.31 -0.02 8.08
N ILE A 4 33.66 0.41 6.88
CA ILE A 4 32.72 0.56 5.77
C ILE A 4 32.14 -0.83 5.56
N ILE A 5 30.87 -1.03 5.86
CA ILE A 5 30.17 -2.28 5.55
C ILE A 5 29.80 -2.19 4.06
N GLU A 6 30.80 -2.38 3.20
CA GLU A 6 30.53 -2.72 1.82
C GLU A 6 29.90 -4.10 1.83
N GLN A 7 28.64 -4.21 1.37
CA GLN A 7 27.92 -5.48 1.24
C GLN A 7 28.54 -6.33 0.11
N LYS A 8 29.80 -6.68 0.27
CA LYS A 8 30.57 -7.52 -0.64
C LYS A 8 30.63 -8.95 -0.13
N CYS A 9 30.64 -9.87 -1.05
CA CYS A 9 30.81 -11.29 -0.76
C CYS A 9 32.21 -11.55 -0.19
N ASP A 10 32.30 -12.15 0.99
CA ASP A 10 33.55 -12.49 1.64
C ASP A 10 34.39 -13.53 0.85
N CYS A 11 33.73 -14.26 -0.09
CA CYS A 11 34.37 -15.30 -0.89
C CYS A 11 34.94 -14.79 -2.22
N CYS A 12 34.22 -13.94 -2.96
CA CYS A 12 34.63 -13.51 -4.31
C CYS A 12 34.71 -11.98 -4.49
N GLY A 13 34.34 -11.21 -3.47
CA GLY A 13 34.33 -9.73 -3.53
C GLY A 13 33.22 -9.12 -4.39
N GLY A 14 32.34 -9.92 -4.97
CA GLY A 14 31.18 -9.45 -5.73
C GLY A 14 30.10 -8.82 -4.84
N ALA A 15 29.26 -7.96 -5.41
CA ALA A 15 28.12 -7.40 -4.71
C ALA A 15 27.15 -8.53 -4.29
N VAL A 16 26.58 -8.43 -3.06
CA VAL A 16 25.56 -9.35 -2.57
C VAL A 16 24.19 -8.74 -2.69
N GLU A 17 23.17 -9.57 -2.80
CA GLU A 17 21.75 -9.17 -2.86
C GLU A 17 20.97 -9.85 -1.74
N PHE A 18 19.94 -9.18 -1.21
CA PHE A 18 19.04 -9.80 -0.23
C PHE A 18 18.19 -10.87 -0.91
N ASN A 19 18.24 -12.11 -0.39
CA ASN A 19 17.45 -13.23 -0.88
C ASN A 19 16.14 -13.35 -0.08
N PRO A 20 14.99 -13.01 -0.65
CA PRO A 20 13.70 -13.07 0.05
C PRO A 20 13.29 -14.47 0.51
N ALA A 21 13.81 -15.52 -0.17
CA ALA A 21 13.45 -16.91 0.15
C ALA A 21 14.16 -17.43 1.40
N THR A 22 15.39 -16.97 1.66
CA THR A 22 16.20 -17.44 2.79
C THR A 22 16.34 -16.41 3.91
N GLY A 23 15.98 -15.13 3.65
CA GLY A 23 16.17 -14.03 4.59
C GLY A 23 17.65 -13.65 4.80
N LYS A 24 18.55 -14.07 3.91
CA LYS A 24 20.00 -13.87 3.98
C LYS A 24 20.50 -13.03 2.82
N LEU A 25 21.72 -12.52 2.94
CA LEU A 25 22.44 -11.97 1.80
C LEU A 25 23.02 -13.10 0.94
N LYS A 26 22.78 -13.06 -0.36
CA LYS A 26 23.27 -14.05 -1.32
C LYS A 26 24.13 -13.38 -2.39
N CYS A 27 25.28 -13.98 -2.71
CA CYS A 27 26.10 -13.55 -3.81
C CYS A 27 25.63 -14.17 -5.13
N PRO A 28 25.24 -13.37 -6.16
CA PRO A 28 24.79 -13.91 -7.44
C PRO A 28 25.92 -14.53 -8.29
N TYR A 29 27.20 -14.32 -7.91
CA TYR A 29 28.36 -14.81 -8.65
C TYR A 29 28.90 -16.14 -8.13
N CYS A 30 28.83 -16.40 -6.83
CA CYS A 30 29.39 -17.62 -6.22
C CYS A 30 28.41 -18.36 -5.29
N ASP A 31 27.15 -17.93 -5.24
CA ASP A 31 26.06 -18.49 -4.42
C ASP A 31 26.31 -18.53 -2.90
N THR A 32 27.39 -17.88 -2.40
CA THR A 32 27.66 -17.79 -0.95
C THR A 32 26.53 -17.00 -0.26
N GLU A 33 26.01 -17.54 0.84
CA GLU A 33 25.02 -16.87 1.71
C GLU A 33 25.64 -16.41 3.02
N LYS A 34 25.18 -15.24 3.54
CA LYS A 34 25.63 -14.64 4.78
C LYS A 34 24.44 -14.15 5.59
N ASP A 35 24.47 -14.38 6.91
CA ASP A 35 23.45 -13.87 7.83
C ASP A 35 23.56 -12.35 8.02
N ILE A 36 22.41 -11.70 8.25
CA ILE A 36 22.33 -10.28 8.59
C ILE A 36 22.50 -10.15 10.11
N VAL A 37 23.42 -9.29 10.55
CA VAL A 37 23.66 -9.01 11.96
C VAL A 37 23.07 -7.67 12.33
N ASN A 38 22.07 -7.64 13.23
CA ASN A 38 21.45 -6.43 13.75
C ASN A 38 22.17 -5.94 15.00
N THR A 39 22.39 -4.61 15.09
CA THR A 39 22.94 -3.95 16.27
C THR A 39 21.84 -3.06 16.87
N PRO A 40 21.45 -3.24 18.14
CA PRO A 40 20.36 -2.47 18.74
C PRO A 40 20.67 -0.97 18.79
N SER A 41 19.67 -0.15 18.44
CA SER A 41 19.74 1.31 18.53
C SER A 41 18.89 1.85 19.68
N ALA A 42 19.34 2.93 20.33
CA ALA A 42 18.61 3.63 21.39
C ALA A 42 17.82 4.80 20.77
N SER A 43 16.55 4.98 21.20
CA SER A 43 15.66 6.06 20.74
C SER A 43 15.27 6.98 21.89
N GLU A 44 15.23 8.28 21.69
CA GLU A 44 14.66 9.28 22.59
C GLU A 44 13.27 9.70 22.11
N ASN A 45 12.38 10.08 23.07
CA ASN A 45 10.99 10.44 22.80
C ASN A 45 10.80 11.95 22.96
N GLU A 46 10.23 12.61 21.97
CA GLU A 46 9.70 13.97 22.07
C GLU A 46 8.16 13.91 22.01
N ALA A 47 7.47 14.67 22.90
CA ALA A 47 6.02 14.69 22.96
C ALA A 47 5.45 15.91 22.26
N HIS A 48 4.43 15.74 21.41
CA HIS A 48 3.70 16.79 20.71
C HIS A 48 2.35 17.11 21.38
N GLU A 49 1.84 18.34 21.18
CA GLU A 49 0.59 18.82 21.79
C GLU A 49 -0.67 18.04 21.38
N ASP A 50 -0.64 17.35 20.23
CA ASP A 50 -1.78 16.60 19.66
C ASP A 50 -1.92 15.16 20.19
N GLY A 51 -1.23 14.82 21.25
CA GLY A 51 -1.25 13.47 21.83
C GLY A 51 -0.35 12.46 21.14
N TRP A 52 0.44 12.89 20.15
CA TRP A 52 1.46 12.09 19.47
C TRP A 52 2.86 12.39 19.99
N SER A 53 3.72 11.39 20.06
CA SER A 53 5.13 11.54 20.42
C SER A 53 6.03 10.86 19.39
N ALA A 54 7.09 11.56 18.99
CA ALA A 54 8.08 11.02 18.07
C ALA A 54 8.95 9.94 18.73
N LYS A 55 9.23 8.86 17.98
CA LYS A 55 10.40 8.02 18.18
C LYS A 55 11.21 8.09 16.90
N GLY A 56 12.23 8.94 16.88
CA GLY A 56 13.14 9.04 15.75
C GLY A 56 14.51 8.48 16.12
N ASN A 57 15.09 7.67 15.25
CA ASN A 57 16.44 7.20 15.39
C ASN A 57 17.36 8.08 14.52
N GLU A 58 18.47 8.56 15.09
CA GLU A 58 19.54 9.19 14.33
C GLU A 58 20.52 8.13 13.83
N TRP A 59 21.19 8.45 12.73
CA TRP A 59 22.25 7.61 12.20
C TRP A 59 23.48 7.70 13.11
N ALA A 60 24.06 6.56 13.47
CA ALA A 60 25.33 6.53 14.16
C ALA A 60 26.46 7.02 13.23
N GLU A 61 27.53 7.56 13.81
CA GLU A 61 28.69 8.07 13.06
C GLU A 61 29.28 6.97 12.16
N GLY A 62 29.33 7.22 10.85
CA GLY A 62 29.81 6.28 9.83
C GLY A 62 28.82 5.23 9.35
N GLU A 63 27.65 5.12 9.93
CA GLU A 63 26.62 4.11 9.54
C GLU A 63 26.03 4.40 8.15
N ALA A 64 25.97 5.66 7.75
CA ALA A 64 25.45 6.11 6.46
C ALA A 64 26.52 6.25 5.35
N ASP A 65 27.78 5.96 5.60
CA ASP A 65 28.89 6.23 4.68
C ASP A 65 28.84 5.46 3.34
N GLY A 66 28.14 4.34 3.30
CA GLY A 66 27.92 3.52 2.10
C GLY A 66 26.73 3.92 1.24
N VAL A 67 25.97 4.93 1.65
CA VAL A 67 24.69 5.29 1.07
C VAL A 67 24.76 6.59 0.29
N CYS A 68 24.15 6.62 -0.89
CA CYS A 68 24.04 7.82 -1.71
C CYS A 68 22.58 8.14 -2.02
N ILE A 69 22.29 9.43 -2.10
CA ILE A 69 21.01 9.92 -2.62
C ILE A 69 21.18 10.15 -4.13
N TYR A 70 20.32 9.51 -4.88
CA TYR A 70 20.17 9.71 -6.32
C TYR A 70 18.94 10.56 -6.58
N THR A 71 19.08 11.60 -7.38
CA THR A 71 17.97 12.47 -7.76
C THR A 71 17.60 12.24 -9.21
N CYS A 72 16.33 12.11 -9.48
CA CYS A 72 15.82 12.08 -10.84
C CYS A 72 15.58 13.50 -11.34
N ASN A 73 16.34 13.94 -12.35
CA ASN A 73 16.20 15.28 -12.93
C ASN A 73 14.85 15.50 -13.64
N SER A 74 14.11 14.43 -13.94
CA SER A 74 12.85 14.50 -14.67
C SER A 74 11.62 14.64 -13.77
N CYS A 75 11.56 13.91 -12.64
CA CYS A 75 10.41 13.93 -11.72
C CYS A 75 10.76 14.42 -10.31
N GLY A 76 12.03 14.75 -10.04
CA GLY A 76 12.48 15.21 -8.71
C GLY A 76 12.56 14.10 -7.65
N GLY A 77 12.30 12.83 -8.01
CA GLY A 77 12.37 11.70 -7.08
C GLY A 77 13.76 11.55 -6.48
N GLU A 78 13.85 11.44 -5.16
CA GLU A 78 15.10 11.15 -4.43
C GLU A 78 15.07 9.70 -3.96
N ILE A 79 16.06 8.93 -4.35
CA ILE A 79 16.17 7.50 -4.14
C ILE A 79 17.44 7.22 -3.37
N VAL A 80 17.34 6.42 -2.35
CA VAL A 80 18.44 5.96 -1.53
C VAL A 80 18.92 4.62 -2.05
N ALA A 81 20.18 4.49 -2.34
CA ALA A 81 20.80 3.23 -2.75
C ALA A 81 22.28 3.20 -2.38
N GLU A 82 22.88 2.02 -2.44
CA GLU A 82 24.30 1.85 -2.23
C GLU A 82 25.12 2.59 -3.30
N LYS A 83 26.25 3.13 -2.90
CA LYS A 83 27.18 3.91 -3.75
C LYS A 83 27.65 3.17 -5.01
N VAL A 84 27.62 1.86 -5.00
CA VAL A 84 28.07 0.98 -6.10
C VAL A 84 26.96 0.64 -7.10
N THR A 85 25.73 1.07 -6.84
CA THR A 85 24.63 0.84 -7.77
C THR A 85 24.88 1.65 -9.04
N GLY A 86 25.30 0.97 -10.10
CA GLY A 86 25.51 1.57 -11.43
C GLY A 86 24.27 2.29 -11.92
N ALA A 87 24.37 2.99 -13.07
CA ALA A 87 23.32 3.82 -13.64
C ALA A 87 21.92 3.17 -13.51
N ALA A 88 21.22 3.51 -12.44
CA ALA A 88 19.87 3.03 -12.19
C ALA A 88 18.87 3.98 -12.87
N SER A 89 17.73 3.44 -13.28
CA SER A 89 16.62 4.24 -13.77
C SER A 89 15.64 4.52 -12.64
N CYS A 90 15.05 5.71 -12.65
CA CYS A 90 14.04 6.11 -11.67
C CYS A 90 12.89 5.11 -11.61
N PRO A 91 12.48 4.62 -10.43
CA PRO A 91 11.33 3.72 -10.30
C PRO A 91 10.01 4.41 -10.63
N TYR A 92 9.94 5.76 -10.52
CA TYR A 92 8.73 6.54 -10.74
C TYR A 92 8.49 6.93 -12.20
N CYS A 93 9.51 7.34 -12.94
CA CYS A 93 9.35 7.83 -14.32
C CYS A 93 10.18 7.09 -15.36
N GLY A 94 11.04 6.15 -14.97
CA GLY A 94 11.90 5.37 -15.86
C GLY A 94 13.16 6.08 -16.37
N ASN A 95 13.32 7.40 -16.13
CA ASN A 95 14.49 8.16 -16.58
C ASN A 95 15.74 7.85 -15.73
N GLN A 96 16.90 8.10 -16.28
CA GLN A 96 18.16 7.89 -15.56
C GLN A 96 18.25 8.81 -14.33
N ILE A 97 18.74 8.24 -13.21
CA ILE A 97 19.02 8.96 -11.97
C ILE A 97 20.51 9.28 -11.86
N VAL A 98 20.82 10.40 -11.21
CA VAL A 98 22.19 10.88 -10.97
C VAL A 98 22.47 10.96 -9.48
N VAL A 99 23.70 10.68 -9.08
CA VAL A 99 24.14 10.84 -7.70
C VAL A 99 24.09 12.32 -7.32
N LYS A 100 23.34 12.65 -6.26
CA LYS A 100 23.26 14.03 -5.73
C LYS A 100 24.28 14.30 -4.64
N GLY A 101 24.59 13.29 -3.82
CA GLY A 101 25.52 13.46 -2.70
C GLY A 101 25.46 12.30 -1.70
N GLN A 102 26.16 12.49 -0.60
CA GLN A 102 26.09 11.59 0.55
C GLN A 102 24.78 11.79 1.30
N PHE A 103 24.34 10.73 1.97
CA PHE A 103 23.15 10.72 2.79
C PHE A 103 23.33 11.59 4.03
N SER A 104 22.50 12.62 4.23
CA SER A 104 22.56 13.48 5.41
C SER A 104 21.19 14.10 5.72
N GLY A 105 20.93 14.34 7.00
CA GLY A 105 19.79 15.13 7.48
C GLY A 105 18.45 14.39 7.43
N MET A 106 18.45 13.06 7.55
CA MET A 106 17.23 12.24 7.62
C MET A 106 17.27 11.34 8.84
N LEU A 107 16.09 11.01 9.36
CA LEU A 107 15.95 9.97 10.36
C LEU A 107 16.35 8.61 9.79
N LYS A 108 16.94 7.78 10.63
CA LYS A 108 17.17 6.37 10.34
C LYS A 108 15.85 5.65 10.46
N PRO A 109 15.48 4.74 9.54
CA PRO A 109 14.33 3.88 9.75
C PRO A 109 14.45 3.09 11.07
N ASP A 110 13.37 3.00 11.83
CA ASP A 110 13.31 2.16 13.04
C ASP A 110 13.28 0.69 12.65
N ILE A 111 12.42 0.38 11.69
CA ILE A 111 12.19 -1.00 11.24
C ILE A 111 12.13 -1.09 9.72
N ILE A 112 12.43 -2.27 9.24
CA ILE A 112 12.23 -2.66 7.84
C ILE A 112 11.40 -3.94 7.79
N SER A 113 10.42 -3.96 6.90
CA SER A 113 9.68 -5.17 6.61
C SER A 113 10.32 -5.85 5.39
N PRO A 114 10.99 -7.02 5.56
CA PRO A 114 11.72 -7.63 4.46
C PRO A 114 10.80 -8.02 3.29
N ILE A 115 11.30 -7.83 2.07
CA ILE A 115 10.63 -8.30 0.87
C ILE A 115 10.57 -9.83 0.88
N LYS A 116 9.38 -10.41 0.63
CA LYS A 116 9.18 -11.87 0.64
C LYS A 116 9.07 -12.46 -0.77
N LEU A 117 8.67 -11.65 -1.73
CA LEU A 117 8.46 -12.07 -3.12
C LEU A 117 9.59 -11.55 -4.00
N ASP A 118 10.27 -12.44 -4.68
CA ASP A 118 11.34 -12.10 -5.63
C ASP A 118 10.78 -11.47 -6.94
N LYS A 119 11.68 -10.98 -7.78
CA LYS A 119 11.34 -10.36 -9.06
C LYS A 119 10.56 -11.32 -9.98
N LYS A 120 10.84 -12.60 -9.92
CA LYS A 120 10.15 -13.62 -10.73
C LYS A 120 8.71 -13.81 -10.30
N ALA A 121 8.47 -13.89 -8.98
CA ALA A 121 7.13 -13.95 -8.41
C ALA A 121 6.33 -12.67 -8.70
N ALA A 122 6.98 -11.49 -8.59
CA ALA A 122 6.35 -10.21 -8.91
C ALA A 122 5.91 -10.13 -10.39
N LYS A 123 6.76 -10.53 -11.33
CA LYS A 123 6.41 -10.63 -12.75
C LYS A 123 5.25 -11.59 -13.01
N ALA A 124 5.23 -12.75 -12.34
CA ALA A 124 4.16 -13.72 -12.48
C ALA A 124 2.82 -13.16 -11.95
N ALA A 125 2.84 -12.47 -10.80
CA ALA A 125 1.67 -11.82 -10.23
C ALA A 125 1.14 -10.70 -11.14
N LEU A 126 2.01 -9.85 -11.68
CA LEU A 126 1.67 -8.81 -12.63
C LEU A 126 1.03 -9.40 -13.89
N LYS A 127 1.65 -10.41 -14.48
CA LYS A 127 1.10 -11.10 -15.67
C LYS A 127 -0.29 -11.68 -15.39
N LYS A 128 -0.46 -12.36 -14.25
CA LYS A 128 -1.76 -12.89 -13.81
C LYS A 128 -2.80 -11.78 -13.64
N HIS A 129 -2.43 -10.67 -12.99
CA HIS A 129 -3.33 -9.54 -12.78
C HIS A 129 -3.81 -8.94 -14.11
N ILE A 130 -2.88 -8.65 -15.04
CA ILE A 130 -3.20 -8.09 -16.35
C ILE A 130 -4.07 -9.05 -17.18
N THR A 131 -3.71 -10.35 -17.22
CA THR A 131 -4.43 -11.35 -18.03
C THR A 131 -5.79 -11.74 -17.44
N SER A 132 -6.04 -11.49 -16.15
CA SER A 132 -7.34 -11.72 -15.51
C SER A 132 -8.41 -10.72 -15.92
N LYS A 133 -8.00 -9.56 -16.43
CA LYS A 133 -8.93 -8.50 -16.83
C LYS A 133 -9.37 -8.66 -18.28
N ARG A 134 -10.67 -8.42 -18.53
CA ARG A 134 -11.24 -8.41 -19.88
C ARG A 134 -10.83 -7.12 -20.63
N PHE A 135 -10.72 -7.21 -21.93
CA PHE A 135 -10.49 -6.05 -22.81
C PHE A 135 -9.14 -5.35 -22.63
N VAL A 136 -8.10 -6.06 -22.16
CA VAL A 136 -6.73 -5.53 -22.14
C VAL A 136 -6.10 -5.69 -23.53
N PRO A 137 -5.46 -4.63 -24.07
CA PRO A 137 -4.77 -4.74 -25.36
C PRO A 137 -3.64 -5.78 -25.30
N LYS A 138 -3.65 -6.75 -26.22
CA LYS A 138 -2.64 -7.83 -26.25
C LYS A 138 -1.20 -7.30 -26.32
N ALA A 139 -0.98 -6.21 -27.05
CA ALA A 139 0.34 -5.58 -27.17
C ALA A 139 0.82 -4.89 -25.87
N PHE A 140 -0.08 -4.58 -24.92
CA PHE A 140 0.29 -4.07 -23.61
C PHE A 140 0.93 -5.16 -22.74
N VAL A 141 0.57 -6.41 -22.97
CA VAL A 141 1.04 -7.58 -22.18
C VAL A 141 2.43 -8.05 -22.62
N SER A 142 3.10 -7.34 -23.55
CA SER A 142 4.41 -7.76 -24.03
C SER A 142 5.44 -7.94 -22.91
N GLU A 143 6.23 -9.03 -22.96
CA GLU A 143 7.18 -9.41 -21.89
C GLU A 143 8.25 -8.33 -21.62
N ASN A 144 8.64 -7.57 -22.65
CA ASN A 144 9.64 -6.50 -22.51
C ASN A 144 9.26 -5.40 -21.51
N ARG A 145 7.97 -5.17 -21.24
CA ARG A 145 7.50 -4.16 -20.30
C ARG A 145 7.42 -4.69 -18.86
N LEU A 146 7.19 -6.00 -18.70
CA LEU A 146 7.13 -6.64 -17.40
C LEU A 146 8.51 -6.73 -16.74
N ASP A 147 9.59 -6.69 -17.54
CA ASP A 147 10.97 -6.73 -17.05
C ASP A 147 11.41 -5.45 -16.34
N ASP A 148 10.71 -4.34 -16.58
CA ASP A 148 10.99 -3.05 -15.95
C ASP A 148 10.47 -2.93 -14.51
N ILE A 149 9.83 -3.99 -13.97
CA ILE A 149 9.38 -4.00 -12.57
C ILE A 149 10.58 -3.92 -11.61
N LYS A 150 10.49 -3.01 -10.64
CA LYS A 150 11.53 -2.71 -9.66
C LYS A 150 11.04 -2.93 -8.24
N GLY A 151 11.87 -3.55 -7.42
CA GLY A 151 11.66 -3.61 -5.99
C GLY A 151 12.18 -2.33 -5.34
N ILE A 152 11.34 -1.70 -4.56
CA ILE A 152 11.65 -0.48 -3.83
C ILE A 152 11.09 -0.58 -2.42
N TYR A 153 11.84 -0.11 -1.45
CA TYR A 153 11.34 0.12 -0.11
C TYR A 153 10.76 1.53 -0.04
N VAL A 154 9.51 1.63 0.37
CA VAL A 154 8.77 2.89 0.49
C VAL A 154 8.69 3.29 1.95
N PRO A 155 8.91 4.58 2.29
CA PRO A 155 8.80 5.08 3.64
C PRO A 155 7.35 5.08 4.11
N TYR A 156 7.13 4.59 5.33
CA TYR A 156 5.85 4.66 6.03
C TYR A 156 6.05 5.15 7.45
N TRP A 157 5.11 5.96 7.91
CA TRP A 157 4.95 6.26 9.32
C TRP A 157 3.92 5.30 9.91
N LEU A 158 4.31 4.55 10.93
CA LEU A 158 3.47 3.58 11.62
C LEU A 158 3.00 4.17 12.94
N TYR A 159 1.72 4.48 13.02
CA TYR A 159 1.13 5.14 14.18
C TYR A 159 0.48 4.10 15.11
N THR A 160 0.76 4.21 16.40
CA THR A 160 0.18 3.39 17.47
C THR A 160 -0.40 4.27 18.53
N CYS A 161 -1.64 4.05 18.94
CA CYS A 161 -2.28 4.84 19.99
C CYS A 161 -3.39 4.06 20.69
N ASP A 162 -3.73 4.50 21.90
CA ASP A 162 -5.00 4.20 22.56
C ASP A 162 -5.99 5.32 22.26
N THR A 163 -7.27 4.99 22.21
CA THR A 163 -8.33 5.99 21.99
C THR A 163 -9.48 5.82 22.97
N SER A 164 -10.04 6.95 23.40
CA SER A 164 -11.33 6.99 24.05
C SER A 164 -12.37 7.46 23.04
N VAL A 165 -13.40 6.66 22.84
CA VAL A 165 -14.42 6.88 21.80
C VAL A 165 -15.78 7.07 22.41
N ALA A 166 -16.54 8.04 21.92
CA ALA A 166 -17.95 8.24 22.23
C ALA A 166 -18.72 8.45 20.91
N ALA A 167 -19.72 7.60 20.64
CA ALA A 167 -20.49 7.63 19.41
C ALA A 167 -22.00 7.63 19.67
N GLY A 168 -22.73 8.42 18.88
CA GLY A 168 -24.18 8.46 18.85
C GLY A 168 -24.71 7.97 17.51
N PHE A 169 -25.72 7.14 17.56
CA PHE A 169 -26.37 6.53 16.38
C PHE A 169 -27.86 6.73 16.42
N SER A 170 -28.47 7.02 15.26
CA SER A 170 -29.89 6.93 15.02
C SER A 170 -30.22 5.55 14.48
N ALA A 171 -31.08 4.82 15.15
CA ALA A 171 -31.43 3.47 14.77
C ALA A 171 -32.94 3.33 14.54
N GLN A 172 -33.33 2.46 13.60
CA GLN A 172 -34.72 2.27 13.21
C GLN A 172 -35.08 0.79 13.27
N LYS A 173 -36.28 0.54 13.74
CA LYS A 173 -36.91 -0.80 13.70
C LYS A 173 -38.23 -0.73 12.95
N VAL A 174 -38.38 -1.51 11.90
CA VAL A 174 -39.55 -1.51 11.02
C VAL A 174 -40.32 -2.78 11.23
N ARG A 175 -41.58 -2.63 11.64
CA ARG A 175 -42.55 -3.71 11.71
C ARG A 175 -43.53 -3.55 10.59
N ARG A 176 -43.80 -4.63 9.84
CA ARG A 176 -44.78 -4.66 8.77
C ARG A 176 -45.77 -5.78 9.00
N TRP A 177 -47.05 -5.47 8.82
CA TRP A 177 -48.12 -6.45 8.84
C TRP A 177 -49.23 -6.01 7.89
N SER A 178 -50.12 -6.91 7.52
CA SER A 178 -51.24 -6.63 6.67
C SER A 178 -52.53 -7.25 7.25
N ASP A 179 -53.66 -6.62 6.98
CA ASP A 179 -55.01 -7.22 7.07
C ASP A 179 -55.59 -7.37 5.66
N ASP A 180 -56.88 -7.74 5.57
CA ASP A 180 -57.54 -8.02 4.30
C ASP A 180 -57.69 -6.78 3.38
N GLU A 181 -57.55 -5.58 3.93
CA GLU A 181 -57.75 -4.31 3.21
C GLU A 181 -56.47 -3.44 3.11
N ASN A 182 -55.56 -3.56 4.06
CA ASN A 182 -54.45 -2.62 4.18
C ASN A 182 -53.11 -3.28 4.53
N ASN A 183 -52.02 -2.63 4.08
CA ASN A 183 -50.67 -2.92 4.51
C ASN A 183 -50.18 -1.86 5.49
N TYR A 184 -49.73 -2.27 6.65
CA TYR A 184 -49.25 -1.39 7.70
C TYR A 184 -47.73 -1.44 7.81
N THR A 185 -47.13 -0.28 8.04
CA THR A 185 -45.71 -0.17 8.35
C THR A 185 -45.56 0.76 9.56
N GLU A 186 -45.02 0.21 10.63
CA GLU A 186 -44.63 0.97 11.84
C GLU A 186 -43.13 1.13 11.86
N THR A 187 -42.63 2.33 12.03
CA THR A 187 -41.20 2.62 12.17
C THR A 187 -40.95 3.25 13.53
N SER A 188 -40.21 2.55 14.38
CA SER A 188 -39.76 3.06 15.67
C SER A 188 -38.31 3.60 15.54
N TYR A 189 -38.07 4.77 16.13
CA TYR A 189 -36.77 5.45 16.11
C TYR A 189 -36.13 5.37 17.48
N PHE A 190 -34.82 5.16 17.50
CA PHE A 190 -34.01 4.99 18.72
C PHE A 190 -32.72 5.82 18.61
N ASN A 191 -32.38 6.50 19.70
CA ASN A 191 -31.06 7.08 19.87
C ASN A 191 -30.19 6.11 20.68
N VAL A 192 -29.10 5.66 20.08
CA VAL A 192 -28.20 4.69 20.68
C VAL A 192 -26.84 5.34 20.92
N HIS A 193 -26.38 5.30 22.17
CA HIS A 193 -25.05 5.79 22.54
C HIS A 193 -24.12 4.65 22.86
N ARG A 194 -22.87 4.77 22.43
CA ARG A 194 -21.79 3.85 22.71
C ARG A 194 -20.55 4.61 23.15
N SER A 195 -19.84 4.09 24.14
CA SER A 195 -18.54 4.63 24.54
C SER A 195 -17.62 3.50 24.99
N GLY A 196 -16.34 3.70 24.85
CA GLY A 196 -15.32 2.71 25.21
C GLY A 196 -13.94 3.11 24.74
N PHE A 197 -13.04 2.12 24.76
CA PHE A 197 -11.65 2.30 24.34
C PHE A 197 -11.34 1.35 23.21
N ILE A 198 -10.52 1.83 22.25
CA ILE A 198 -9.94 1.03 21.18
C ILE A 198 -8.46 1.37 21.12
N SER A 199 -7.61 0.34 21.04
CA SER A 199 -6.19 0.48 20.77
C SER A 199 -5.93 0.22 19.28
N PHE A 200 -5.13 1.07 18.68
CA PHE A 200 -4.68 0.93 17.29
C PHE A 200 -3.18 0.69 17.28
N ASP A 201 -2.74 -0.27 16.52
CA ASP A 201 -1.33 -0.62 16.43
C ASP A 201 -0.85 -0.60 14.98
N ASN A 202 0.26 0.13 14.76
CA ASN A 202 0.96 0.23 13.48
C ASN A 202 0.04 0.63 12.29
N ILE A 203 -0.78 1.67 12.45
CA ILE A 203 -1.54 2.23 11.33
C ILE A 203 -0.56 2.85 10.34
N PRO A 204 -0.44 2.34 9.11
CA PRO A 204 0.52 2.86 8.16
C PRO A 204 -0.01 4.14 7.50
N VAL A 205 0.87 5.13 7.34
CA VAL A 205 0.64 6.30 6.48
C VAL A 205 1.88 6.47 5.62
N ASP A 206 1.68 6.61 4.32
CA ASP A 206 2.76 6.79 3.35
C ASP A 206 3.55 8.08 3.62
N GLY A 207 4.87 7.98 3.62
CA GLY A 207 5.80 9.09 3.78
C GLY A 207 6.30 9.68 2.45
N SER A 208 5.72 9.30 1.31
CA SER A 208 6.17 9.72 -0.03
C SER A 208 5.08 10.36 -0.86
N ALA A 209 5.13 11.65 -1.08
CA ALA A 209 4.21 12.38 -1.96
C ALA A 209 4.34 12.02 -3.46
N LYS A 210 5.29 11.15 -3.84
CA LYS A 210 5.52 10.74 -5.24
C LYS A 210 4.61 9.62 -5.69
N MET A 211 4.04 8.90 -4.75
CA MET A 211 3.07 7.85 -5.01
C MET A 211 1.66 8.35 -4.65
N PRO A 212 0.65 8.06 -5.46
CA PRO A 212 -0.73 8.37 -5.06
C PRO A 212 -1.11 7.59 -3.79
N ASP A 213 -1.61 8.30 -2.77
CA ASP A 213 -2.00 7.71 -1.48
C ASP A 213 -3.00 6.56 -1.65
N ASP A 214 -4.00 6.73 -2.54
CA ASP A 214 -5.00 5.72 -2.85
C ASP A 214 -4.39 4.42 -3.43
N LEU A 215 -3.31 4.54 -4.20
CA LEU A 215 -2.57 3.39 -4.71
C LEU A 215 -1.83 2.68 -3.57
N MET A 216 -1.16 3.44 -2.70
CA MET A 216 -0.38 2.89 -1.59
C MET A 216 -1.28 2.26 -0.52
N GLU A 217 -2.38 2.89 -0.15
CA GLU A 217 -3.38 2.30 0.73
C GLU A 217 -4.02 1.04 0.15
N SER A 218 -4.21 1.00 -1.17
CA SER A 218 -4.81 -0.15 -1.83
C SER A 218 -3.94 -1.41 -1.79
N ILE A 219 -2.63 -1.32 -1.60
CA ILE A 219 -1.74 -2.49 -1.44
C ILE A 219 -1.60 -2.94 0.02
N GLU A 220 -2.12 -2.20 0.97
CA GLU A 220 -2.17 -2.61 2.38
C GLU A 220 -3.09 -3.85 2.58
N PRO A 221 -2.96 -4.60 3.69
CA PRO A 221 -2.02 -4.40 4.80
C PRO A 221 -0.62 -4.96 4.50
N PHE A 222 0.39 -4.39 5.18
CA PHE A 222 1.71 -5.01 5.29
C PHE A 222 1.76 -5.92 6.53
N ASP A 223 2.41 -7.07 6.38
CA ASP A 223 2.66 -7.98 7.50
C ASP A 223 3.90 -7.50 8.26
N LEU A 224 3.67 -6.84 9.39
CA LEU A 224 4.72 -6.32 10.26
C LEU A 224 5.18 -7.34 11.32
N SER A 225 4.58 -8.54 11.38
CA SER A 225 5.00 -9.59 12.32
C SER A 225 6.42 -10.10 12.06
N GLY A 226 6.89 -9.98 10.83
CA GLY A 226 8.25 -10.30 10.41
C GLY A 226 9.10 -9.06 10.14
N ALA A 227 8.71 -7.89 10.67
CA ALA A 227 9.55 -6.69 10.57
C ALA A 227 10.76 -6.82 11.51
N GLU A 228 11.91 -6.38 11.02
CA GLU A 228 13.20 -6.43 11.71
C GLU A 228 13.68 -5.01 12.00
N GLU A 229 14.60 -4.86 12.96
CA GLU A 229 15.32 -3.60 13.13
C GLU A 229 16.03 -3.24 11.82
N PHE A 230 15.99 -1.95 11.45
CA PHE A 230 16.57 -1.53 10.20
C PHE A 230 18.06 -1.85 10.10
N ASN A 231 18.43 -2.51 9.02
CA ASN A 231 19.80 -2.78 8.64
C ASN A 231 19.95 -2.57 7.11
N MET A 232 21.02 -1.88 6.72
CA MET A 232 21.34 -1.59 5.32
C MET A 232 21.42 -2.85 4.44
N ALA A 233 21.76 -4.00 5.02
CA ALA A 233 21.83 -5.27 4.31
C ALA A 233 20.52 -5.66 3.61
N TYR A 234 19.37 -5.26 4.13
CA TYR A 234 18.06 -5.51 3.50
C TYR A 234 17.84 -4.70 2.22
N LEU A 235 18.56 -3.60 2.04
CA LEU A 235 18.50 -2.78 0.83
C LEU A 235 19.40 -3.31 -0.31
N ALA A 236 20.24 -4.32 -0.04
CA ALA A 236 21.12 -4.90 -1.05
C ALA A 236 20.35 -5.45 -2.26
N GLY A 237 20.58 -4.90 -3.44
CA GLY A 237 19.88 -5.25 -4.69
C GLY A 237 18.52 -4.57 -4.88
N TYR A 238 18.06 -3.75 -3.93
CA TYR A 238 16.81 -3.00 -3.99
C TYR A 238 17.05 -1.50 -3.87
N LEU A 239 16.04 -0.72 -4.25
CA LEU A 239 16.03 0.73 -4.06
C LEU A 239 15.25 1.05 -2.79
N ALA A 240 15.54 2.19 -2.16
CA ALA A 240 14.69 2.76 -1.13
C ALA A 240 14.29 4.17 -1.51
N ASP A 241 13.03 4.53 -1.27
CA ASP A 241 12.59 5.91 -1.38
C ASP A 241 12.93 6.68 -0.12
N LYS A 242 13.17 7.97 -0.29
CA LYS A 242 13.34 8.91 0.79
C LYS A 242 11.99 9.49 1.15
N TYR A 243 11.65 9.58 2.46
CA TYR A 243 10.44 10.32 2.84
C TYR A 243 10.60 11.80 2.46
N ASP A 244 9.53 12.38 1.97
CA ASP A 244 9.37 13.81 1.68
C ASP A 244 8.13 14.39 2.39
N THR A 245 7.40 13.54 3.12
CA THR A 245 6.29 13.89 4.01
C THR A 245 6.66 13.45 5.41
N ASP A 246 6.82 14.41 6.33
CA ASP A 246 7.14 14.13 7.72
C ASP A 246 5.96 13.49 8.46
N ALA A 247 6.24 12.83 9.60
CA ALA A 247 5.23 12.18 10.41
C ALA A 247 4.12 13.14 10.84
N ASP A 248 4.46 14.36 11.22
CA ASP A 248 3.48 15.36 11.67
C ASP A 248 2.49 15.72 10.55
N ALA A 249 2.95 15.76 9.31
CA ALA A 249 2.10 15.98 8.15
C ALA A 249 1.12 14.79 7.91
N GLY A 250 1.44 13.59 8.38
CA GLY A 250 0.59 12.41 8.33
C GLY A 250 -0.49 12.34 9.41
N ILE A 251 -0.38 13.14 10.50
CA ILE A 251 -1.32 13.13 11.65
C ILE A 251 -2.78 13.35 11.23
N PRO A 252 -3.14 14.33 10.39
CA PRO A 252 -4.52 14.49 9.96
C PRO A 252 -5.08 13.25 9.27
N ARG A 253 -4.26 12.57 8.45
CA ARG A 253 -4.65 11.36 7.73
C ARG A 253 -4.87 10.19 8.67
N VAL A 254 -3.97 9.94 9.60
CA VAL A 254 -4.13 8.86 10.58
C VAL A 254 -5.33 9.11 11.49
N ASN A 255 -5.56 10.35 11.92
CA ASN A 255 -6.71 10.71 12.75
C ASN A 255 -8.04 10.43 12.04
N GLU A 256 -8.12 10.70 10.73
CA GLU A 256 -9.29 10.35 9.90
C GLU A 256 -9.50 8.85 9.82
N ARG A 257 -8.43 8.06 9.56
CA ARG A 257 -8.47 6.59 9.52
C ARG A 257 -8.89 5.98 10.86
N ILE A 258 -8.36 6.50 11.97
CA ILE A 258 -8.75 6.10 13.33
C ILE A 258 -10.23 6.38 13.57
N LYS A 259 -10.69 7.60 13.23
CA LYS A 259 -12.08 7.99 13.41
C LYS A 259 -13.03 7.08 12.60
N GLN A 260 -12.72 6.82 11.34
CA GLN A 260 -13.52 5.93 10.50
C GLN A 260 -13.56 4.51 11.05
N SER A 261 -12.40 3.96 11.44
CA SER A 261 -12.31 2.61 12.00
C SER A 261 -13.05 2.49 13.33
N ALA A 262 -12.97 3.53 14.19
CA ALA A 262 -13.71 3.58 15.44
C ALA A 262 -15.22 3.65 15.20
N GLU A 263 -15.66 4.48 14.24
CA GLU A 263 -17.07 4.57 13.84
C GLU A 263 -17.60 3.19 13.41
N ASP A 264 -16.91 2.52 12.51
CA ASP A 264 -17.30 1.21 12.00
C ASP A 264 -17.36 0.16 13.12
N ALA A 265 -16.34 0.11 13.98
CA ALA A 265 -16.28 -0.82 15.10
C ALA A 265 -17.44 -0.61 16.10
N PHE A 266 -17.74 0.64 16.45
CA PHE A 266 -18.84 0.96 17.36
C PHE A 266 -20.20 0.73 16.72
N LYS A 267 -20.37 1.04 15.43
CA LYS A 267 -21.59 0.77 14.67
C LYS A 267 -21.92 -0.71 14.62
N GLU A 268 -20.94 -1.58 14.46
CA GLU A 268 -21.10 -3.03 14.49
C GLU A 268 -21.64 -3.55 15.84
N THR A 269 -21.49 -2.80 16.93
CA THR A 269 -22.06 -3.16 18.25
C THR A 269 -23.55 -2.83 18.35
N VAL A 270 -24.09 -2.00 17.46
CA VAL A 270 -25.50 -1.58 17.46
C VAL A 270 -26.33 -2.60 16.68
N LYS A 271 -26.76 -3.66 17.37
CA LYS A 271 -27.49 -4.80 16.76
C LYS A 271 -28.96 -4.78 17.09
N GLY A 272 -29.77 -5.45 16.25
CA GLY A 272 -31.20 -5.64 16.46
C GLY A 272 -32.07 -4.53 15.89
N TYR A 273 -31.52 -3.70 15.02
CA TYR A 273 -32.21 -2.66 14.26
C TYR A 273 -32.13 -2.95 12.76
N ASP A 274 -33.11 -2.46 12.01
CA ASP A 274 -33.16 -2.64 10.55
C ASP A 274 -32.29 -1.64 9.81
N ARG A 275 -32.07 -0.47 10.43
CA ARG A 275 -31.17 0.58 9.93
C ARG A 275 -30.48 1.28 11.09
N VAL A 276 -29.20 1.57 10.90
CA VAL A 276 -28.37 2.33 11.84
C VAL A 276 -27.57 3.36 11.07
N ASP A 277 -27.79 4.62 11.38
CA ASP A 277 -27.06 5.77 10.82
C ASP A 277 -26.23 6.43 11.92
N THR A 278 -25.02 6.83 11.62
CA THR A 278 -24.14 7.53 12.55
C THR A 278 -24.56 8.99 12.64
N GLU A 279 -24.71 9.51 13.86
CA GLU A 279 -24.99 10.95 14.10
C GLU A 279 -23.74 11.73 14.45
N ASN A 280 -22.92 11.18 15.36
CA ASN A 280 -21.66 11.78 15.77
C ASN A 280 -20.69 10.74 16.28
N VAL A 281 -19.38 11.02 16.10
CA VAL A 281 -18.29 10.22 16.66
C VAL A 281 -17.22 11.19 17.16
N GLY A 282 -16.94 11.13 18.46
CA GLY A 282 -15.82 11.79 19.11
C GLY A 282 -14.73 10.75 19.43
N VAL A 283 -13.52 11.05 19.00
CA VAL A 283 -12.34 10.23 19.30
C VAL A 283 -11.30 11.11 19.97
N ASN A 284 -10.81 10.68 21.11
CA ASN A 284 -9.71 11.33 21.82
C ASN A 284 -8.51 10.38 21.82
N ILE A 285 -7.39 10.85 21.27
CA ILE A 285 -6.15 10.07 21.14
C ILE A 285 -5.37 10.14 22.45
N LEU A 286 -4.91 8.99 22.91
CA LEU A 286 -4.13 8.80 24.13
C LEU A 286 -2.84 8.06 23.77
N ASN A 287 -1.71 8.45 24.38
CA ASN A 287 -0.44 7.76 24.25
C ASN A 287 0.00 7.50 22.80
N GLY A 288 -0.28 8.45 21.90
CA GLY A 288 0.06 8.31 20.48
C GLY A 288 1.58 8.29 20.27
N THR A 289 2.06 7.31 19.51
CA THR A 289 3.46 7.19 19.09
C THR A 289 3.52 6.84 17.61
N TYR A 290 4.64 7.18 16.94
CA TYR A 290 4.88 6.74 15.58
C TYR A 290 6.31 6.27 15.39
N LYS A 291 6.53 5.41 14.39
CA LYS A 291 7.82 4.86 13.99
C LYS A 291 8.02 5.04 12.50
N TYR A 292 9.27 5.25 12.10
CA TYR A 292 9.66 5.24 10.70
C TYR A 292 9.92 3.82 10.22
N ALA A 293 9.19 3.37 9.21
CA ALA A 293 9.31 2.03 8.65
C ALA A 293 9.60 2.07 7.14
N LEU A 294 10.31 1.07 6.66
CA LEU A 294 10.46 0.78 5.23
C LEU A 294 9.65 -0.46 4.86
N CYS A 295 8.68 -0.27 3.95
CA CYS A 295 7.81 -1.34 3.47
C CYS A 295 8.12 -1.73 2.02
N PRO A 296 8.12 -3.04 1.69
CA PRO A 296 8.55 -3.52 0.38
C PRO A 296 7.43 -3.40 -0.65
N VAL A 297 7.73 -2.76 -1.77
CA VAL A 297 6.81 -2.57 -2.90
C VAL A 297 7.48 -2.94 -4.20
N TRP A 298 6.80 -3.70 -5.04
CA TRP A 298 7.16 -3.87 -6.43
C TRP A 298 6.42 -2.84 -7.27
N LEU A 299 7.18 -2.02 -8.00
CA LEU A 299 6.67 -0.90 -8.77
C LEU A 299 6.96 -1.08 -10.26
N LEU A 300 5.96 -0.88 -11.10
CA LEU A 300 6.12 -0.77 -12.53
C LEU A 300 5.46 0.50 -13.03
N ASN A 301 6.24 1.37 -13.63
CA ASN A 301 5.78 2.53 -14.37
C ASN A 301 5.99 2.30 -15.86
N THR A 302 4.95 2.40 -16.64
CA THR A 302 4.98 2.20 -18.09
C THR A 302 4.11 3.22 -18.80
N SER A 303 4.31 3.37 -20.10
CA SER A 303 3.48 4.23 -20.95
C SER A 303 2.85 3.40 -22.07
N TRP A 304 1.60 3.70 -22.39
CA TRP A 304 0.87 3.10 -23.50
C TRP A 304 0.09 4.16 -24.23
N LYS A 305 0.37 4.34 -25.53
CA LYS A 305 -0.28 5.37 -26.39
C LYS A 305 -0.22 6.78 -25.81
N GLY A 306 0.89 7.13 -25.13
CA GLY A 306 1.10 8.45 -24.53
C GLY A 306 0.52 8.62 -23.13
N GLU A 307 -0.26 7.67 -22.61
CA GLU A 307 -0.76 7.67 -21.25
C GLU A 307 0.20 6.88 -20.33
N LYS A 308 0.37 7.35 -19.08
CA LYS A 308 1.18 6.69 -18.05
C LYS A 308 0.32 5.73 -17.25
N PHE A 309 0.88 4.57 -16.95
CA PHE A 309 0.26 3.53 -16.11
C PHE A 309 1.22 3.15 -15.00
N THR A 310 0.75 3.24 -13.77
CA THR A 310 1.49 2.86 -12.57
C THR A 310 0.86 1.62 -11.96
N PHE A 311 1.69 0.66 -11.64
CA PHE A 311 1.30 -0.57 -10.96
C PHE A 311 2.14 -0.71 -9.71
N ALA A 312 1.49 -0.99 -8.59
CA ALA A 312 2.14 -1.31 -7.33
C ALA A 312 1.71 -2.68 -6.84
N MET A 313 2.63 -3.39 -6.23
CA MET A 313 2.36 -4.67 -5.59
C MET A 313 3.02 -4.71 -4.21
N ASN A 314 2.28 -5.13 -3.21
CA ASN A 314 2.83 -5.44 -1.91
C ASN A 314 3.89 -6.55 -2.04
N GLY A 315 5.13 -6.26 -1.65
CA GLY A 315 6.27 -7.18 -1.78
C GLY A 315 6.22 -8.41 -0.87
N GLN A 316 5.24 -8.48 0.03
CA GLN A 316 5.03 -9.59 0.95
C GLN A 316 3.84 -10.45 0.55
N THR A 317 2.67 -9.83 0.31
CA THR A 317 1.40 -10.52 0.09
C THR A 317 1.13 -10.80 -1.39
N GLY A 318 1.78 -10.08 -2.28
CA GLY A 318 1.49 -10.13 -3.71
C GLY A 318 0.21 -9.41 -4.12
N LYS A 319 -0.43 -8.67 -3.20
CA LYS A 319 -1.61 -7.85 -3.50
C LYS A 319 -1.24 -6.79 -4.53
N PHE A 320 -1.90 -6.82 -5.66
CA PHE A 320 -1.54 -6.05 -6.83
C PHE A 320 -2.62 -5.02 -7.16
N VAL A 321 -2.22 -3.79 -7.41
CA VAL A 321 -3.09 -2.67 -7.76
C VAL A 321 -2.47 -1.90 -8.93
N GLY A 322 -3.31 -1.33 -9.77
CA GLY A 322 -2.87 -0.48 -10.88
C GLY A 322 -3.95 -0.32 -11.95
N ASN A 323 -3.87 0.79 -12.65
CA ASN A 323 -4.78 1.07 -13.75
C ASN A 323 -4.33 0.32 -15.02
N ILE A 324 -5.25 -0.35 -15.67
CA ILE A 324 -4.98 -1.14 -16.89
C ILE A 324 -5.64 -0.45 -18.10
N PRO A 325 -4.92 -0.27 -19.21
CA PRO A 325 -5.52 0.30 -20.40
C PRO A 325 -6.60 -0.63 -20.95
N THR A 326 -7.72 -0.04 -21.37
CA THR A 326 -8.85 -0.76 -21.91
C THR A 326 -8.86 -0.64 -23.44
N ASP A 327 -9.05 -1.74 -24.15
CA ASP A 327 -9.27 -1.74 -25.60
C ASP A 327 -10.69 -1.26 -25.91
N LYS A 328 -10.81 0.05 -26.21
CA LYS A 328 -12.10 0.69 -26.52
C LYS A 328 -12.82 0.01 -27.68
N LYS A 329 -12.10 -0.52 -28.69
CA LYS A 329 -12.71 -1.23 -29.82
C LYS A 329 -13.31 -2.55 -29.38
N ALA A 330 -12.58 -3.32 -28.58
CA ALA A 330 -13.08 -4.60 -28.05
C ALA A 330 -14.30 -4.40 -27.13
N VAL A 331 -14.29 -3.35 -26.29
CA VAL A 331 -15.45 -2.98 -25.45
C VAL A 331 -16.64 -2.62 -26.32
N THR A 332 -16.48 -1.78 -27.35
CA THR A 332 -17.59 -1.38 -28.23
C THR A 332 -18.20 -2.60 -28.95
N ILE A 333 -17.36 -3.49 -29.48
CA ILE A 333 -17.82 -4.72 -30.15
C ILE A 333 -18.60 -5.61 -29.16
N ALA A 334 -18.05 -5.82 -27.96
CA ALA A 334 -18.71 -6.62 -26.94
C ALA A 334 -20.05 -6.01 -26.50
N SER A 335 -20.13 -4.69 -26.34
CA SER A 335 -21.36 -3.98 -26.00
C SER A 335 -22.42 -4.11 -27.10
N LEU A 336 -22.04 -4.02 -28.36
CA LEU A 336 -22.94 -4.20 -29.52
C LEU A 336 -23.46 -5.65 -29.57
N LEU A 337 -22.60 -6.65 -29.35
CA LEU A 337 -22.99 -8.06 -29.34
C LEU A 337 -23.95 -8.36 -28.18
N LEU A 338 -23.67 -7.86 -26.99
CA LEU A 338 -24.56 -8.01 -25.82
C LEU A 338 -25.89 -7.30 -26.04
N GLY A 339 -25.87 -6.08 -26.57
CA GLY A 339 -27.08 -5.31 -26.86
C GLY A 339 -27.96 -6.00 -27.92
N SER A 340 -27.38 -6.50 -29.01
CA SER A 340 -28.12 -7.24 -30.06
C SER A 340 -28.68 -8.57 -29.52
N GLY A 341 -27.90 -9.31 -28.71
CA GLY A 341 -28.36 -10.54 -28.08
C GLY A 341 -29.50 -10.29 -27.11
N LEU A 342 -29.45 -9.28 -26.27
CA LEU A 342 -30.51 -8.91 -25.34
C LEU A 342 -31.76 -8.47 -26.09
N SER A 343 -31.65 -7.69 -27.16
CA SER A 343 -32.75 -7.26 -27.99
C SER A 343 -33.49 -8.43 -28.67
N THR A 344 -32.74 -9.42 -29.16
CA THR A 344 -33.36 -10.64 -29.75
C THR A 344 -34.10 -11.47 -28.71
N VAL A 345 -33.58 -11.59 -27.50
CA VAL A 345 -34.26 -12.29 -26.39
C VAL A 345 -35.55 -11.55 -25.99
N ILE A 346 -35.47 -10.23 -25.79
CA ILE A 346 -36.65 -9.42 -25.44
C ILE A 346 -37.71 -9.51 -26.53
N TYR A 347 -37.31 -9.40 -27.80
CA TYR A 347 -38.25 -9.54 -28.93
C TYR A 347 -38.89 -10.93 -28.96
N GLY A 348 -38.12 -11.99 -28.72
CA GLY A 348 -38.65 -13.36 -28.62
C GLY A 348 -39.68 -13.52 -27.51
N LEU A 349 -39.40 -13.01 -26.32
CA LEU A 349 -40.32 -13.02 -25.18
C LEU A 349 -41.59 -12.22 -25.44
N LEU A 350 -41.46 -11.04 -26.05
CA LEU A 350 -42.64 -10.23 -26.47
C LEU A 350 -43.50 -10.95 -27.47
N ARG A 351 -42.92 -11.64 -28.44
CA ARG A 351 -43.68 -12.44 -29.42
C ARG A 351 -44.42 -13.60 -28.79
N ILE A 352 -43.78 -14.33 -27.85
CA ILE A 352 -44.41 -15.42 -27.11
C ILE A 352 -45.56 -14.87 -26.25
N TRP A 353 -45.35 -13.75 -25.56
CA TRP A 353 -46.40 -13.11 -24.75
C TRP A 353 -47.61 -12.68 -25.57
N LEU A 354 -47.38 -12.06 -26.75
CA LEU A 354 -48.47 -11.68 -27.66
C LEU A 354 -49.24 -12.89 -28.23
N MET A 355 -48.58 -14.02 -28.49
CA MET A 355 -49.21 -15.25 -28.93
C MET A 355 -50.10 -15.86 -27.82
N LEU A 356 -49.71 -15.73 -26.55
CA LEU A 356 -50.47 -16.24 -25.41
C LEU A 356 -51.71 -15.37 -25.08
N GLN A 357 -51.68 -14.07 -25.47
CA GLN A 357 -52.85 -13.18 -25.26
C GLN A 357 -53.86 -13.19 -26.46
N GLY A 358 -53.43 -13.70 -27.62
CA GLY A 358 -54.26 -13.69 -28.84
C GLY A 358 -54.92 -15.03 -29.17
N GLY A 359 -54.99 -16.01 -28.20
CA GLY A 359 -55.65 -17.31 -28.34
C GLY A 359 -56.99 -17.38 -27.61
#